data_99667b404c4a6750bcd6c4594815988d
#
_entry.id   99667b404c4a6750bcd6c4594815988d
#
_cell.length_a   1.000
_cell.length_b   1.000
_cell.length_c   1.000
_cell.angle_alpha   90.00
_cell.angle_beta   90.00
_cell.angle_gamma   90.00
#
_symmetry.space_group_name_H-M   'P 1'
#
loop_
_entity.id
_entity.type
_entity.pdbx_description
1 polymer ?
#
loop_
_entity_poly.entity_id
_entity_poly.type
_entity_poly.pdbx_seq_one_letter_code
_entity_poly.pdbx_strand_id
1 'polypeptide(L)'
;MERPVRVRFAPSPTGPLHIGGVRTALYNYLFARRHKGTMILRIEDTDSQRFVPGAEDYILESLKWCGIEIDEGVGVGGPHAPYRQSERREIYLKYALQLVEAGWAYYAFDTAEELDALRREAEARGEAFAYNYAVREKLATSLALPAEEVKARLDRGDQWVIRFRMPENETVAMDDLIRGHVEVNTSTLDDKVLYKSADALPTYHLANIVDDRLMEVSHVIRGEEWLPSLPLHYLLDKAFGWTDVQPRFAHLPLLLKPTGGGKLSKRDGDKMGFPVFPLFWTSPTGETAHGYREDGYFPEAFINMLALLGWNPGTEQEIFSMQELIDSFSLDRVSKSGARFQPDKARWFNAQYMHHKTDAELAALYQPVLRSHGIEVSDAVAGKAAGIMKERATFTTDLWDLTSFFFEAPREYEEKQVRKYWKGQNPAILRELRDVLAGIDDFSLENTERIVHAWIEEKGYGMGQVMNTLRLALVGAGKGPGMYDVTSFIGKEETLRRIDNLLTNLKPAIE
;
A
#
# COMPACT_ATOMS: atom_id res chain seq x y z
N MET A 1 30.76 12.71 -15.79
CA MET A 1 30.13 12.72 -14.47
C MET A 1 28.81 11.98 -14.60
N GLU A 2 28.51 11.10 -13.68
CA GLU A 2 27.23 10.41 -13.68
C GLU A 2 26.10 11.43 -13.45
N ARG A 3 25.02 11.32 -14.22
CA ARG A 3 23.84 12.20 -14.15
C ARG A 3 23.17 12.06 -12.77
N PRO A 4 22.78 13.16 -12.10
CA PRO A 4 22.06 13.07 -10.83
C PRO A 4 20.81 12.14 -10.95
N VAL A 5 20.56 11.36 -9.92
CA VAL A 5 19.38 10.50 -9.90
C VAL A 5 18.14 11.37 -9.72
N ARG A 6 17.23 11.26 -10.68
CA ARG A 6 15.92 11.90 -10.67
C ARG A 6 14.88 10.86 -11.11
N VAL A 7 13.94 10.59 -10.25
CA VAL A 7 12.86 9.63 -10.48
C VAL A 7 11.50 10.31 -10.35
N ARG A 8 10.46 9.64 -10.83
CA ARG A 8 9.12 10.18 -10.69
C ARG A 8 8.11 9.09 -10.35
N PHE A 9 7.18 9.42 -9.48
CA PHE A 9 5.89 8.76 -9.39
C PHE A 9 4.89 9.57 -10.21
N ALA A 10 4.23 8.92 -11.15
CA ALA A 10 3.40 9.60 -12.16
C ALA A 10 2.01 8.94 -12.26
N PRO A 11 1.18 9.05 -11.20
CA PRO A 11 -0.14 8.44 -11.19
C PRO A 11 -1.15 9.24 -12.00
N SER A 12 -2.12 8.53 -12.59
CA SER A 12 -3.33 9.14 -13.17
C SER A 12 -4.42 9.22 -12.07
N PRO A 13 -5.13 10.35 -11.91
CA PRO A 13 -6.15 10.53 -10.89
C PRO A 13 -7.50 9.91 -11.31
N THR A 14 -7.50 8.59 -11.53
CA THR A 14 -8.66 7.81 -12.05
C THR A 14 -9.36 7.01 -10.94
N GLY A 15 -9.08 7.29 -9.68
CA GLY A 15 -9.62 6.64 -8.50
C GLY A 15 -8.59 6.53 -7.38
N PRO A 16 -8.90 5.76 -6.31
CA PRO A 16 -8.01 5.61 -5.18
C PRO A 16 -6.72 4.88 -5.57
N LEU A 17 -5.61 5.29 -4.95
CA LEU A 17 -4.30 4.69 -5.19
C LEU A 17 -4.25 3.25 -4.63
N HIS A 18 -4.10 2.27 -5.51
CA HIS A 18 -3.96 0.86 -5.13
C HIS A 18 -2.57 0.59 -4.50
N ILE A 19 -2.47 -0.42 -3.62
CA ILE A 19 -1.18 -0.81 -2.99
C ILE A 19 -0.05 -1.04 -4.00
N GLY A 20 -0.35 -1.49 -5.21
CA GLY A 20 0.63 -1.60 -6.30
C GLY A 20 1.21 -0.27 -6.74
N GLY A 21 0.38 0.79 -6.77
CA GLY A 21 0.82 2.16 -7.01
C GLY A 21 1.67 2.70 -5.86
N VAL A 22 1.25 2.45 -4.61
CA VAL A 22 2.05 2.82 -3.42
C VAL A 22 3.42 2.14 -3.44
N ARG A 23 3.49 0.84 -3.78
CA ARG A 23 4.76 0.13 -3.93
C ARG A 23 5.65 0.77 -5.00
N THR A 24 5.06 1.16 -6.13
CA THR A 24 5.81 1.86 -7.19
C THR A 24 6.36 3.20 -6.68
N ALA A 25 5.56 3.99 -5.96
CA ALA A 25 6.01 5.22 -5.33
C ALA A 25 7.13 4.96 -4.31
N LEU A 26 6.96 3.94 -3.45
CA LEU A 26 7.96 3.54 -2.46
C LEU A 26 9.30 3.17 -3.10
N TYR A 27 9.31 2.35 -4.15
CA TYR A 27 10.56 1.94 -4.80
C TYR A 27 11.27 3.11 -5.49
N ASN A 28 10.53 4.04 -6.08
CA ASN A 28 11.09 5.30 -6.58
C ASN A 28 11.71 6.11 -5.42
N TYR A 29 10.99 6.26 -4.31
CA TYR A 29 11.44 6.97 -3.13
C TYR A 29 12.72 6.36 -2.53
N LEU A 30 12.72 5.05 -2.28
CA LEU A 30 13.89 4.35 -1.72
C LEU A 30 15.11 4.50 -2.63
N PHE A 31 14.90 4.35 -3.94
CA PHE A 31 15.97 4.51 -4.92
C PHE A 31 16.53 5.95 -4.94
N ALA A 32 15.64 6.95 -4.96
CA ALA A 32 16.04 8.35 -4.92
C ALA A 32 16.84 8.66 -3.64
N ARG A 33 16.32 8.29 -2.47
CA ARG A 33 16.97 8.60 -1.18
C ARG A 33 18.32 7.90 -1.04
N ARG A 34 18.43 6.64 -1.45
CA ARG A 34 19.72 5.91 -1.44
C ARG A 34 20.79 6.60 -2.28
N HIS A 35 20.42 7.17 -3.41
CA HIS A 35 21.33 7.84 -4.32
C HIS A 35 21.40 9.37 -4.11
N LYS A 36 20.81 9.89 -3.02
CA LYS A 36 20.72 11.34 -2.74
C LYS A 36 20.12 12.11 -3.92
N GLY A 37 19.17 11.49 -4.59
CA GLY A 37 18.49 11.99 -5.77
C GLY A 37 17.17 12.69 -5.44
N THR A 38 16.43 13.05 -6.49
CA THR A 38 15.16 13.79 -6.43
C THR A 38 13.98 12.87 -6.73
N MET A 39 12.94 12.95 -5.91
CA MET A 39 11.64 12.29 -6.09
C MET A 39 10.61 13.31 -6.60
N ILE A 40 10.08 13.08 -7.80
CA ILE A 40 9.09 13.95 -8.45
C ILE A 40 7.70 13.31 -8.36
N LEU A 41 6.67 14.11 -8.05
CA LEU A 41 5.26 13.72 -8.22
C LEU A 41 4.66 14.47 -9.41
N ARG A 42 4.34 13.73 -10.47
CA ARG A 42 3.66 14.25 -11.66
C ARG A 42 2.28 13.63 -11.77
N ILE A 43 1.24 14.44 -11.93
CA ILE A 43 -0.12 13.96 -12.14
C ILE A 43 -0.40 13.84 -13.64
N GLU A 44 -0.71 12.62 -14.08
CA GLU A 44 -1.00 12.31 -15.49
C GLU A 44 -2.51 12.31 -15.71
N ASP A 45 -3.08 13.51 -15.89
CA ASP A 45 -4.50 13.81 -15.99
C ASP A 45 -4.95 14.18 -17.42
N THR A 46 -4.26 13.67 -18.43
CA THR A 46 -4.60 13.93 -19.85
C THR A 46 -5.87 13.20 -20.32
N ASP A 47 -6.33 12.20 -19.59
CA ASP A 47 -7.59 11.48 -19.87
C ASP A 47 -8.73 12.05 -19.02
N SER A 48 -9.40 13.07 -19.53
CA SER A 48 -10.51 13.74 -18.85
C SER A 48 -11.73 12.84 -18.63
N GLN A 49 -11.92 11.79 -19.44
CA GLN A 49 -13.06 10.87 -19.29
C GLN A 49 -12.92 9.94 -18.08
N ARG A 50 -11.69 9.65 -17.67
CA ARG A 50 -11.40 8.81 -16.49
C ARG A 50 -11.03 9.58 -15.23
N PHE A 51 -11.08 10.91 -15.30
CA PHE A 51 -10.81 11.73 -14.12
C PHE A 51 -11.85 11.50 -13.02
N VAL A 52 -11.39 11.29 -11.78
CA VAL A 52 -12.24 11.09 -10.61
C VAL A 52 -11.96 12.20 -9.58
N PRO A 53 -12.96 13.03 -9.24
CA PRO A 53 -12.81 14.07 -8.22
C PRO A 53 -12.32 13.49 -6.89
N GLY A 54 -11.37 14.17 -6.24
CA GLY A 54 -10.78 13.74 -4.97
C GLY A 54 -9.66 12.69 -5.08
N ALA A 55 -9.44 12.10 -6.27
CA ALA A 55 -8.39 11.10 -6.44
C ALA A 55 -6.98 11.69 -6.27
N GLU A 56 -6.76 12.93 -6.68
CA GLU A 56 -5.47 13.62 -6.49
C GLU A 56 -5.18 13.86 -5.00
N ASP A 57 -6.15 14.39 -4.25
CA ASP A 57 -6.02 14.61 -2.80
C ASP A 57 -5.76 13.28 -2.07
N TYR A 58 -6.45 12.22 -2.50
CA TYR A 58 -6.22 10.87 -1.98
C TYR A 58 -4.79 10.38 -2.23
N ILE A 59 -4.23 10.62 -3.41
CA ILE A 59 -2.83 10.27 -3.72
C ILE A 59 -1.88 11.01 -2.77
N LEU A 60 -2.06 12.32 -2.62
CA LEU A 60 -1.21 13.15 -1.74
C LEU A 60 -1.29 12.70 -0.28
N GLU A 61 -2.51 12.45 0.23
CA GLU A 61 -2.71 11.97 1.59
C GLU A 61 -2.12 10.56 1.80
N SER A 62 -2.27 9.68 0.82
CA SER A 62 -1.68 8.33 0.85
C SER A 62 -0.16 8.37 0.94
N LEU A 63 0.50 9.18 0.13
CA LEU A 63 1.95 9.34 0.17
C LEU A 63 2.42 9.93 1.51
N LYS A 64 1.70 10.92 2.03
CA LYS A 64 1.97 11.52 3.34
C LYS A 64 1.84 10.51 4.47
N TRP A 65 0.76 9.72 4.49
CA TRP A 65 0.57 8.67 5.49
C TRP A 65 1.67 7.61 5.44
N CYS A 66 2.14 7.27 4.23
CA CYS A 66 3.25 6.33 4.01
C CYS A 66 4.64 6.90 4.35
N GLY A 67 4.77 8.19 4.69
CA GLY A 67 6.07 8.83 4.90
C GLY A 67 6.91 8.96 3.63
N ILE A 68 6.27 8.97 2.45
CA ILE A 68 6.93 9.16 1.15
C ILE A 68 6.95 10.66 0.84
N GLU A 69 8.10 11.27 1.05
CA GLU A 69 8.30 12.70 0.81
C GLU A 69 8.61 12.99 -0.66
N ILE A 70 8.01 14.04 -1.17
CA ILE A 70 8.18 14.53 -2.54
C ILE A 70 9.06 15.78 -2.53
N ASP A 71 10.07 15.83 -3.39
CA ASP A 71 10.98 16.97 -3.51
C ASP A 71 10.46 18.00 -4.50
N GLU A 72 9.85 17.56 -5.60
CA GLU A 72 9.26 18.39 -6.64
C GLU A 72 7.91 17.80 -7.07
N GLY A 73 6.93 18.63 -7.36
CA GLY A 73 5.65 18.10 -7.87
C GLY A 73 4.44 18.87 -7.44
N VAL A 74 3.29 18.25 -7.67
CA VAL A 74 2.00 18.80 -7.23
C VAL A 74 1.99 18.92 -5.70
N GLY A 75 1.58 20.09 -5.21
CA GLY A 75 1.54 20.40 -3.78
C GLY A 75 2.86 20.90 -3.18
N VAL A 76 3.99 20.69 -3.88
CA VAL A 76 5.33 21.11 -3.44
C VAL A 76 5.92 22.22 -4.32
N GLY A 77 5.65 22.17 -5.63
CA GLY A 77 6.28 23.03 -6.62
C GLY A 77 7.63 22.50 -7.09
N GLY A 78 8.44 23.38 -7.68
CA GLY A 78 9.78 23.05 -8.16
C GLY A 78 10.13 23.72 -9.49
N PRO A 79 11.37 23.53 -10.01
CA PRO A 79 11.90 24.25 -11.17
C PRO A 79 11.26 23.83 -12.51
N HIS A 80 10.57 22.69 -12.56
CA HIS A 80 9.97 22.15 -13.78
C HIS A 80 8.43 22.28 -13.84
N ALA A 81 7.85 23.12 -12.97
CA ALA A 81 6.41 23.37 -12.93
C ALA A 81 5.87 23.85 -14.30
N PRO A 82 4.59 23.55 -14.58
CA PRO A 82 3.61 22.83 -13.78
C PRO A 82 3.81 21.31 -13.81
N TYR A 83 3.29 20.60 -12.78
CA TYR A 83 3.44 19.14 -12.65
C TYR A 83 2.15 18.35 -12.91
N ARG A 84 1.06 19.03 -13.34
CA ARG A 84 -0.10 18.38 -13.93
C ARG A 84 0.00 18.45 -15.44
N GLN A 85 -0.19 17.33 -16.12
CA GLN A 85 -0.05 17.28 -17.57
C GLN A 85 -1.11 18.13 -18.30
N SER A 86 -2.32 18.23 -17.74
CA SER A 86 -3.37 19.10 -18.29
C SER A 86 -2.98 20.60 -18.34
N GLU A 87 -2.05 21.03 -17.50
CA GLU A 87 -1.53 22.40 -17.45
C GLU A 87 -0.36 22.67 -18.43
N ARG A 88 0.09 21.64 -19.19
CA ARG A 88 1.25 21.65 -20.08
C ARG A 88 0.90 21.51 -21.57
N ARG A 89 -0.33 21.73 -21.94
CA ARG A 89 -0.90 21.47 -23.29
C ARG A 89 -0.06 22.06 -24.44
N GLU A 90 0.36 23.32 -24.33
CA GLU A 90 1.13 24.02 -25.34
C GLU A 90 2.50 23.38 -25.61
N ILE A 91 3.09 22.80 -24.59
CA ILE A 91 4.38 22.09 -24.70
C ILE A 91 4.23 20.89 -25.63
N TYR A 92 3.22 20.08 -25.43
CA TYR A 92 3.06 18.80 -26.14
C TYR A 92 2.79 18.97 -27.63
N LEU A 93 1.98 19.97 -28.01
CA LEU A 93 1.69 20.22 -29.42
C LEU A 93 2.99 20.55 -30.19
N LYS A 94 3.87 21.38 -29.61
CA LYS A 94 5.15 21.73 -30.21
C LYS A 94 5.98 20.47 -30.53
N TYR A 95 6.08 19.54 -29.59
CA TYR A 95 6.83 18.29 -29.76
C TYR A 95 6.15 17.34 -30.75
N ALA A 96 4.81 17.26 -30.75
CA ALA A 96 4.07 16.48 -31.75
C ALA A 96 4.34 16.96 -33.16
N LEU A 97 4.31 18.29 -33.38
CA LEU A 97 4.60 18.91 -34.70
C LEU A 97 6.06 18.71 -35.12
N GLN A 98 7.00 18.79 -34.20
CA GLN A 98 8.42 18.47 -34.45
C GLN A 98 8.61 17.06 -35.02
N LEU A 99 7.88 16.06 -34.50
CA LEU A 99 7.92 14.70 -35.03
C LEU A 99 7.32 14.61 -36.44
N VAL A 100 6.28 15.37 -36.73
CA VAL A 100 5.68 15.43 -38.08
C VAL A 100 6.68 16.04 -39.07
N GLU A 101 7.29 17.17 -38.73
CA GLU A 101 8.33 17.82 -39.55
C GLU A 101 9.54 16.92 -39.81
N ALA A 102 9.95 16.13 -38.81
CA ALA A 102 11.05 15.19 -38.91
C ALA A 102 10.68 13.88 -39.62
N GLY A 103 9.42 13.67 -40.02
CA GLY A 103 8.95 12.48 -40.73
C GLY A 103 8.74 11.25 -39.82
N TRP A 104 8.84 11.43 -38.49
CA TRP A 104 8.59 10.36 -37.50
C TRP A 104 7.11 10.26 -37.07
N ALA A 105 6.27 11.20 -37.48
CA ALA A 105 4.84 11.19 -37.23
C ALA A 105 4.06 11.75 -38.42
N TYR A 106 2.77 11.57 -38.44
CA TYR A 106 1.89 12.01 -39.52
C TYR A 106 0.49 12.31 -38.99
N TYR A 107 -0.27 13.16 -39.74
CA TYR A 107 -1.67 13.40 -39.48
C TYR A 107 -2.54 12.24 -39.96
N ALA A 108 -3.53 11.87 -39.18
CA ALA A 108 -4.58 10.94 -39.54
C ALA A 108 -5.96 11.57 -39.28
N PHE A 109 -6.87 11.47 -40.24
CA PHE A 109 -8.20 12.10 -40.26
C PHE A 109 -9.33 11.06 -40.20
N ASP A 110 -8.99 9.76 -40.03
CA ASP A 110 -10.00 8.71 -39.89
C ASP A 110 -10.87 8.93 -38.66
N THR A 111 -12.19 8.81 -38.82
CA THR A 111 -13.13 8.93 -37.71
C THR A 111 -13.18 7.65 -36.87
N ALA A 112 -13.73 7.75 -35.67
CA ALA A 112 -13.92 6.56 -34.80
C ALA A 112 -14.82 5.51 -35.46
N GLU A 113 -15.87 5.97 -36.17
CA GLU A 113 -16.82 5.12 -36.90
C GLU A 113 -16.15 4.35 -38.06
N GLU A 114 -15.29 5.03 -38.82
CA GLU A 114 -14.50 4.41 -39.89
C GLU A 114 -13.55 3.34 -39.36
N LEU A 115 -12.86 3.65 -38.28
CA LEU A 115 -11.95 2.69 -37.63
C LEU A 115 -12.70 1.50 -37.02
N ASP A 116 -13.89 1.71 -36.45
CA ASP A 116 -14.73 0.63 -35.93
C ASP A 116 -15.29 -0.25 -37.05
N ALA A 117 -15.59 0.31 -38.22
CA ALA A 117 -15.95 -0.48 -39.39
C ALA A 117 -14.81 -1.38 -39.85
N LEU A 118 -13.58 -0.85 -39.94
CA LEU A 118 -12.38 -1.63 -40.29
C LEU A 118 -12.07 -2.74 -39.29
N ARG A 119 -12.26 -2.48 -37.98
CA ARG A 119 -12.11 -3.51 -36.93
C ARG A 119 -13.10 -4.65 -37.11
N ARG A 120 -14.39 -4.31 -37.35
CA ARG A 120 -15.44 -5.31 -37.58
C ARG A 120 -15.20 -6.15 -38.83
N GLU A 121 -14.72 -5.53 -39.91
CA GLU A 121 -14.36 -6.24 -41.13
C GLU A 121 -13.18 -7.21 -40.92
N ALA A 122 -12.17 -6.79 -40.20
CA ALA A 122 -11.04 -7.66 -39.86
C ALA A 122 -11.50 -8.82 -38.98
N GLU A 123 -12.29 -8.56 -37.94
CA GLU A 123 -12.85 -9.58 -37.05
C GLU A 123 -13.71 -10.60 -37.80
N ALA A 124 -14.51 -10.16 -38.78
CA ALA A 124 -15.31 -11.05 -39.64
C ALA A 124 -14.44 -12.00 -40.48
N ARG A 125 -13.16 -11.64 -40.74
CA ARG A 125 -12.18 -12.50 -41.41
C ARG A 125 -11.33 -13.32 -40.43
N GLY A 126 -11.58 -13.20 -39.11
CA GLY A 126 -10.76 -13.84 -38.07
C GLY A 126 -9.40 -13.17 -37.85
N GLU A 127 -9.25 -11.91 -38.26
CA GLU A 127 -8.01 -11.12 -38.16
C GLU A 127 -8.15 -10.02 -37.11
N ALA A 128 -7.05 -9.61 -36.47
CA ALA A 128 -7.01 -8.43 -35.63
C ALA A 128 -6.62 -7.21 -36.48
N PHE A 129 -7.42 -6.13 -36.45
CA PHE A 129 -7.07 -4.87 -37.07
C PHE A 129 -5.92 -4.20 -36.31
N ALA A 130 -4.85 -3.87 -37.02
CA ALA A 130 -3.74 -3.09 -36.51
C ALA A 130 -3.52 -1.85 -37.38
N TYR A 131 -3.51 -0.67 -36.76
CA TYR A 131 -3.19 0.57 -37.46
C TYR A 131 -1.67 0.71 -37.58
N ASN A 132 -1.10 0.19 -38.65
CA ASN A 132 0.35 0.06 -38.85
C ASN A 132 0.78 0.37 -40.31
N TYR A 133 2.02 0.07 -40.64
CA TYR A 133 2.58 0.30 -41.98
C TYR A 133 1.78 -0.33 -43.13
N ALA A 134 1.05 -1.40 -42.89
CA ALA A 134 0.29 -2.10 -43.96
C ALA A 134 -0.99 -1.33 -44.36
N VAL A 135 -1.52 -0.48 -43.51
CA VAL A 135 -2.80 0.23 -43.71
C VAL A 135 -2.65 1.74 -43.77
N ARG A 136 -1.66 2.35 -43.15
CA ARG A 136 -1.53 3.82 -43.01
C ARG A 136 -1.52 4.56 -44.35
N GLU A 137 -1.03 3.96 -45.44
CA GLU A 137 -1.02 4.54 -46.78
C GLU A 137 -2.32 4.30 -47.59
N LYS A 138 -3.29 3.58 -46.99
CA LYS A 138 -4.60 3.29 -47.55
C LYS A 138 -5.74 4.02 -46.84
N LEU A 139 -5.41 4.68 -45.73
CA LEU A 139 -6.35 5.38 -44.88
C LEU A 139 -6.25 6.91 -45.06
N ALA A 140 -7.13 7.66 -44.41
CA ALA A 140 -7.18 9.13 -44.52
C ALA A 140 -6.01 9.80 -43.76
N THR A 141 -4.81 9.59 -44.25
CA THR A 141 -3.57 10.09 -43.60
C THR A 141 -2.83 11.09 -44.47
N SER A 142 -1.97 11.91 -43.87
CA SER A 142 -1.08 12.82 -44.61
C SER A 142 0.01 12.09 -45.40
N LEU A 143 0.13 10.77 -45.26
CA LEU A 143 1.01 9.92 -46.06
C LEU A 143 0.34 9.46 -47.37
N ALA A 144 -1.01 9.34 -47.34
CA ALA A 144 -1.82 8.86 -48.46
C ALA A 144 -2.49 9.99 -49.24
N LEU A 145 -2.89 11.06 -48.55
CA LEU A 145 -3.62 12.20 -49.16
C LEU A 145 -2.66 13.18 -49.82
N PRO A 146 -3.08 13.86 -50.92
CA PRO A 146 -2.33 14.97 -51.48
C PRO A 146 -2.10 16.09 -50.45
N ALA A 147 -0.97 16.75 -50.52
CA ALA A 147 -0.60 17.82 -49.58
C ALA A 147 -1.62 18.97 -49.53
N GLU A 148 -2.23 19.31 -50.69
CA GLU A 148 -3.29 20.32 -50.78
C GLU A 148 -4.55 19.89 -50.01
N GLU A 149 -4.94 18.63 -50.06
CA GLU A 149 -6.11 18.10 -49.33
C GLU A 149 -5.81 18.07 -47.81
N VAL A 150 -4.60 17.66 -47.39
CA VAL A 150 -4.20 17.72 -46.00
C VAL A 150 -4.30 19.15 -45.49
N LYS A 151 -3.73 20.13 -46.23
CA LYS A 151 -3.82 21.54 -45.88
C LYS A 151 -5.29 22.02 -45.81
N ALA A 152 -6.12 21.67 -46.80
CA ALA A 152 -7.52 22.06 -46.82
C ALA A 152 -8.29 21.51 -45.59
N ARG A 153 -8.02 20.28 -45.17
CA ARG A 153 -8.61 19.68 -43.95
C ARG A 153 -8.20 20.40 -42.69
N LEU A 154 -6.90 20.70 -42.54
CA LEU A 154 -6.38 21.47 -41.41
C LEU A 154 -6.98 22.87 -41.37
N ASP A 155 -7.03 23.58 -42.50
CA ASP A 155 -7.58 24.94 -42.60
C ASP A 155 -9.12 24.99 -42.34
N ARG A 156 -9.87 23.94 -42.68
CA ARG A 156 -11.29 23.78 -42.32
C ARG A 156 -11.53 23.48 -40.86
N GLY A 157 -10.50 23.05 -40.12
CA GLY A 157 -10.63 22.61 -38.73
C GLY A 157 -11.20 21.20 -38.57
N ASP A 158 -11.02 20.33 -39.58
CA ASP A 158 -11.37 18.91 -39.45
C ASP A 158 -10.63 18.30 -38.25
N GLN A 159 -11.26 17.35 -37.56
CA GLN A 159 -10.60 16.64 -36.49
C GLN A 159 -9.46 15.77 -37.02
N TRP A 160 -8.35 15.76 -36.30
CA TRP A 160 -7.19 14.95 -36.64
C TRP A 160 -6.49 14.44 -35.39
N VAL A 161 -5.70 13.40 -35.59
CA VAL A 161 -4.72 12.92 -34.60
C VAL A 161 -3.35 12.89 -35.25
N ILE A 162 -2.30 13.03 -34.44
CA ILE A 162 -0.92 12.74 -34.86
C ILE A 162 -0.59 11.33 -34.39
N ARG A 163 -0.15 10.50 -35.33
CA ARG A 163 0.31 9.12 -35.06
C ARG A 163 1.81 9.02 -35.24
N PHE A 164 2.46 8.21 -34.39
CA PHE A 164 3.86 7.85 -34.58
C PHE A 164 3.99 6.96 -35.83
N ARG A 165 4.91 7.29 -36.71
CA ARG A 165 5.22 6.47 -37.88
C ARG A 165 6.18 5.36 -37.49
N MET A 166 5.65 4.20 -37.11
CA MET A 166 6.44 3.06 -36.69
C MET A 166 7.29 2.56 -37.89
N PRO A 167 8.60 2.32 -37.71
CA PRO A 167 9.40 1.65 -38.72
C PRO A 167 8.83 0.30 -39.12
N GLU A 168 8.95 -0.10 -40.38
CA GLU A 168 8.23 -1.27 -40.91
C GLU A 168 8.77 -2.60 -40.40
N ASN A 169 10.08 -2.74 -40.31
CA ASN A 169 10.72 -3.97 -39.89
C ASN A 169 12.09 -3.69 -39.26
N GLU A 170 12.08 -3.01 -38.14
CA GLU A 170 13.28 -2.70 -37.35
C GLU A 170 13.23 -3.49 -36.03
N THR A 171 14.34 -4.06 -35.62
CA THR A 171 14.47 -4.63 -34.29
C THR A 171 14.91 -3.54 -33.31
N VAL A 172 14.08 -3.26 -32.32
CA VAL A 172 14.39 -2.34 -31.23
C VAL A 172 14.96 -3.15 -30.07
N ALA A 173 16.24 -2.97 -29.79
CA ALA A 173 16.93 -3.57 -28.66
C ALA A 173 16.94 -2.60 -27.50
N MET A 174 16.56 -3.04 -26.32
CA MET A 174 16.33 -2.24 -25.13
C MET A 174 16.89 -2.95 -23.90
N ASP A 175 17.43 -2.18 -22.97
CA ASP A 175 17.90 -2.71 -21.70
C ASP A 175 17.02 -2.22 -20.56
N ASP A 176 16.52 -3.16 -19.77
CA ASP A 176 15.75 -2.89 -18.56
C ASP A 176 16.51 -3.38 -17.32
N LEU A 177 16.60 -2.54 -16.30
CA LEU A 177 17.38 -2.83 -15.09
C LEU A 177 16.91 -4.08 -14.33
N ILE A 178 15.64 -4.46 -14.50
CA ILE A 178 15.04 -5.62 -13.81
C ILE A 178 14.85 -6.78 -14.81
N ARG A 179 14.29 -6.49 -15.99
CA ARG A 179 13.96 -7.51 -17.00
C ARG A 179 15.16 -8.00 -17.80
N GLY A 180 16.22 -7.19 -17.85
CA GLY A 180 17.40 -7.42 -18.67
C GLY A 180 17.18 -6.99 -20.12
N HIS A 181 17.85 -7.63 -21.04
CA HIS A 181 17.78 -7.30 -22.46
C HIS A 181 16.44 -7.76 -23.08
N VAL A 182 15.79 -6.85 -23.80
CA VAL A 182 14.49 -7.07 -24.47
C VAL A 182 14.60 -6.61 -25.92
N GLU A 183 14.19 -7.44 -26.84
CA GLU A 183 14.11 -7.12 -28.27
C GLU A 183 12.67 -7.23 -28.76
N VAL A 184 12.25 -6.26 -29.56
CA VAL A 184 10.91 -6.25 -30.19
C VAL A 184 11.04 -5.81 -31.64
N ASN A 185 10.43 -6.58 -32.55
CA ASN A 185 10.35 -6.17 -33.95
C ASN A 185 9.15 -5.24 -34.17
N THR A 186 9.39 -4.10 -34.81
CA THR A 186 8.38 -3.04 -35.02
C THR A 186 7.22 -3.48 -35.93
N SER A 187 7.40 -4.51 -36.74
CA SER A 187 6.32 -5.06 -37.58
C SER A 187 5.12 -5.57 -36.77
N THR A 188 5.32 -5.85 -35.49
CA THR A 188 4.26 -6.28 -34.57
C THR A 188 3.57 -5.12 -33.83
N LEU A 189 4.00 -3.87 -34.07
CA LEU A 189 3.55 -2.71 -33.33
C LEU A 189 2.63 -1.83 -34.18
N ASP A 190 1.72 -1.12 -33.49
CA ASP A 190 0.81 -0.14 -34.08
C ASP A 190 1.45 1.25 -34.14
N ASP A 191 1.00 2.06 -35.11
CA ASP A 191 1.23 3.49 -35.16
C ASP A 191 0.37 4.19 -34.10
N LYS A 192 0.89 4.28 -32.88
CA LYS A 192 0.14 4.83 -31.73
C LYS A 192 -0.18 6.30 -31.91
N VAL A 193 -1.37 6.70 -31.48
CA VAL A 193 -1.75 8.11 -31.41
C VAL A 193 -0.88 8.80 -30.37
N LEU A 194 -0.29 9.93 -30.73
CA LEU A 194 0.53 10.76 -29.86
C LEU A 194 -0.21 12.01 -29.37
N TYR A 195 -1.05 12.60 -30.24
CA TYR A 195 -1.77 13.83 -29.97
C TYR A 195 -3.15 13.83 -30.64
N LYS A 196 -4.15 14.42 -29.97
CA LYS A 196 -5.52 14.54 -30.45
C LYS A 196 -5.93 16.00 -30.54
N SER A 197 -6.38 16.45 -31.71
CA SER A 197 -6.88 17.83 -31.91
C SER A 197 -8.15 18.11 -31.11
N ALA A 198 -9.03 17.11 -30.99
CA ALA A 198 -10.34 17.26 -30.33
C ALA A 198 -10.21 17.68 -28.85
N ASP A 199 -9.26 17.11 -28.13
CA ASP A 199 -9.03 17.39 -26.73
C ASP A 199 -7.93 18.44 -26.51
N ALA A 200 -7.18 18.77 -27.56
CA ALA A 200 -5.93 19.54 -27.52
C ALA A 200 -4.95 18.96 -26.47
N LEU A 201 -4.88 17.64 -26.41
CA LEU A 201 -4.09 16.90 -25.42
C LEU A 201 -3.27 15.77 -26.08
N PRO A 202 -2.08 15.49 -25.56
CA PRO A 202 -1.30 14.33 -25.93
C PRO A 202 -1.94 13.05 -25.37
N THR A 203 -1.56 11.92 -25.95
CA THR A 203 -1.72 10.63 -25.27
C THR A 203 -0.57 10.42 -24.27
N TYR A 204 -0.74 9.42 -23.42
CA TYR A 204 0.27 8.99 -22.44
C TYR A 204 1.69 8.92 -23.03
N HIS A 205 1.84 8.34 -24.23
CA HIS A 205 3.17 8.08 -24.80
C HIS A 205 3.97 9.35 -25.05
N LEU A 206 3.37 10.35 -25.70
CA LEU A 206 4.04 11.61 -25.97
C LEU A 206 4.28 12.42 -24.68
N ALA A 207 3.23 12.55 -23.85
CA ALA A 207 3.30 13.30 -22.62
C ALA A 207 4.40 12.77 -21.68
N ASN A 208 4.46 11.44 -21.52
CA ASN A 208 5.42 10.77 -20.65
C ASN A 208 6.88 11.06 -21.08
N ILE A 209 7.19 10.88 -22.36
CA ILE A 209 8.56 11.09 -22.90
C ILE A 209 8.97 12.55 -22.84
N VAL A 210 8.07 13.46 -23.25
CA VAL A 210 8.37 14.91 -23.21
C VAL A 210 8.60 15.38 -21.77
N ASP A 211 7.77 14.95 -20.84
CA ASP A 211 7.91 15.37 -19.44
C ASP A 211 9.11 14.73 -18.77
N ASP A 212 9.38 13.45 -19.00
CA ASP A 212 10.58 12.79 -18.47
C ASP A 212 11.85 13.49 -18.96
N ARG A 213 11.87 13.95 -20.22
CA ARG A 213 12.98 14.74 -20.77
C ARG A 213 13.08 16.12 -20.13
N LEU A 214 11.98 16.88 -20.06
CA LEU A 214 11.97 18.26 -19.56
C LEU A 214 12.15 18.34 -18.04
N MET A 215 11.76 17.30 -17.29
CA MET A 215 11.96 17.18 -15.85
C MET A 215 13.29 16.47 -15.51
N GLU A 216 14.11 16.20 -16.53
CA GLU A 216 15.44 15.59 -16.40
C GLU A 216 15.44 14.23 -15.68
N VAL A 217 14.38 13.44 -15.84
CA VAL A 217 14.24 12.11 -15.25
C VAL A 217 15.37 11.19 -15.72
N SER A 218 16.10 10.61 -14.78
CA SER A 218 17.24 9.72 -15.05
C SER A 218 16.86 8.25 -15.06
N HIS A 219 15.86 7.89 -14.25
CA HIS A 219 15.37 6.51 -14.12
C HIS A 219 13.85 6.49 -14.12
N VAL A 220 13.27 5.59 -14.92
CA VAL A 220 11.84 5.34 -15.02
C VAL A 220 11.55 4.01 -14.35
N ILE A 221 11.10 4.05 -13.09
CA ILE A 221 10.71 2.88 -12.31
C ILE A 221 9.19 2.84 -12.30
N ARG A 222 8.59 1.80 -12.93
CA ARG A 222 7.13 1.69 -13.11
C ARG A 222 6.67 0.22 -13.18
N GLY A 223 5.37 -0.03 -13.15
CA GLY A 223 4.82 -1.39 -13.27
C GLY A 223 5.08 -2.03 -14.63
N GLU A 224 5.23 -3.35 -14.66
CA GLU A 224 5.50 -4.13 -15.90
C GLU A 224 4.35 -4.09 -16.92
N GLU A 225 3.16 -3.65 -16.54
CA GLU A 225 2.06 -3.39 -17.48
C GLU A 225 2.42 -2.37 -18.56
N TRP A 226 3.45 -1.55 -18.31
CA TRP A 226 3.98 -0.56 -19.26
C TRP A 226 5.15 -1.06 -20.11
N LEU A 227 5.62 -2.29 -19.88
CA LEU A 227 6.71 -2.89 -20.67
C LEU A 227 6.39 -2.95 -22.19
N PRO A 228 5.15 -3.25 -22.63
CA PRO A 228 4.79 -3.19 -24.04
C PRO A 228 4.92 -1.81 -24.70
N SER A 229 4.97 -0.74 -23.92
CA SER A 229 5.19 0.63 -24.42
C SER A 229 6.66 0.98 -24.59
N LEU A 230 7.59 0.20 -24.04
CA LEU A 230 9.01 0.50 -24.02
C LEU A 230 9.60 0.68 -25.42
N PRO A 231 9.29 -0.17 -26.44
CA PRO A 231 9.82 0.01 -27.80
C PRO A 231 9.45 1.37 -28.40
N LEU A 232 8.21 1.81 -28.24
CA LEU A 232 7.77 3.11 -28.70
C LEU A 232 8.50 4.26 -27.99
N HIS A 233 8.74 4.12 -26.67
CA HIS A 233 9.47 5.14 -25.91
C HIS A 233 10.93 5.27 -26.37
N TYR A 234 11.60 4.14 -26.63
CA TYR A 234 12.96 4.15 -27.24
C TYR A 234 12.98 4.80 -28.61
N LEU A 235 11.96 4.53 -29.44
CA LEU A 235 11.88 5.13 -30.77
C LEU A 235 11.52 6.62 -30.71
N LEU A 236 10.72 7.07 -29.75
CA LEU A 236 10.45 8.49 -29.50
C LEU A 236 11.71 9.24 -29.09
N ASP A 237 12.49 8.69 -28.15
CA ASP A 237 13.77 9.29 -27.77
C ASP A 237 14.75 9.36 -28.96
N LYS A 238 14.81 8.31 -29.80
CA LYS A 238 15.57 8.30 -31.05
C LYS A 238 15.08 9.39 -32.01
N ALA A 239 13.78 9.50 -32.20
CA ALA A 239 13.15 10.47 -33.10
C ALA A 239 13.40 11.94 -32.69
N PHE A 240 13.45 12.19 -31.38
CA PHE A 240 13.80 13.50 -30.82
C PHE A 240 15.31 13.76 -30.75
N GLY A 241 16.15 12.77 -31.02
CA GLY A 241 17.62 12.88 -30.83
C GLY A 241 18.04 12.90 -29.36
N TRP A 242 17.30 12.24 -28.46
CA TRP A 242 17.54 12.23 -27.01
C TRP A 242 18.19 10.95 -26.48
N THR A 243 18.70 10.11 -27.35
CA THR A 243 19.32 8.82 -26.97
C THR A 243 20.42 8.94 -25.92
N ASP A 244 21.24 10.00 -25.99
CA ASP A 244 22.34 10.23 -25.04
C ASP A 244 21.86 10.61 -23.62
N VAL A 245 20.61 11.04 -23.49
CA VAL A 245 20.00 11.48 -22.23
C VAL A 245 18.77 10.67 -21.88
N GLN A 246 18.53 9.58 -22.58
CA GLN A 246 17.44 8.66 -22.32
C GLN A 246 17.50 8.16 -20.88
N PRO A 247 16.35 8.07 -20.16
CA PRO A 247 16.33 7.49 -18.85
C PRO A 247 16.60 5.98 -18.90
N ARG A 248 17.15 5.43 -17.82
CA ARG A 248 17.22 3.98 -17.63
C ARG A 248 15.85 3.48 -17.15
N PHE A 249 15.41 2.34 -17.67
CA PHE A 249 14.10 1.78 -17.37
C PHE A 249 14.19 0.62 -16.38
N ALA A 250 13.20 0.52 -15.49
CA ALA A 250 13.04 -0.57 -14.55
C ALA A 250 11.55 -0.93 -14.42
N HIS A 251 11.14 -2.08 -14.94
CA HIS A 251 9.76 -2.54 -14.91
C HIS A 251 9.54 -3.52 -13.75
N LEU A 252 8.79 -3.05 -12.75
CA LEU A 252 8.47 -3.78 -11.52
C LEU A 252 7.48 -4.92 -11.78
N PRO A 253 7.66 -6.07 -11.12
CA PRO A 253 6.75 -7.20 -11.26
C PRO A 253 5.35 -6.88 -10.72
N LEU A 254 4.31 -7.53 -11.26
CA LEU A 254 2.94 -7.40 -10.76
C LEU A 254 2.81 -7.89 -9.33
N LEU A 255 1.88 -7.27 -8.59
CA LEU A 255 1.33 -7.87 -7.38
C LEU A 255 0.28 -8.90 -7.77
N LEU A 256 0.50 -10.14 -7.35
CA LEU A 256 -0.38 -11.27 -7.65
C LEU A 256 -1.36 -11.53 -6.51
N LYS A 257 -2.52 -12.10 -6.86
CA LYS A 257 -3.53 -12.56 -5.91
C LYS A 257 -2.95 -13.54 -4.89
N PRO A 258 -3.53 -13.63 -3.68
CA PRO A 258 -3.14 -14.63 -2.68
C PRO A 258 -3.25 -16.07 -3.20
N THR A 259 -4.27 -16.35 -4.00
CA THR A 259 -4.55 -17.68 -4.58
C THR A 259 -4.78 -17.59 -6.08
N GLY A 260 -4.42 -18.63 -6.83
CA GLY A 260 -4.55 -18.66 -8.28
C GLY A 260 -3.53 -17.78 -9.00
N GLY A 261 -3.82 -17.42 -10.24
CA GLY A 261 -3.00 -16.57 -11.09
C GLY A 261 -3.63 -15.19 -11.30
N GLY A 262 -2.82 -14.25 -11.78
CA GLY A 262 -3.25 -12.92 -12.21
C GLY A 262 -3.02 -11.80 -11.20
N LYS A 263 -3.16 -10.57 -11.69
CA LYS A 263 -2.93 -9.32 -10.95
C LYS A 263 -3.94 -9.18 -9.80
N LEU A 264 -3.46 -8.75 -8.65
CA LEU A 264 -4.30 -8.39 -7.50
C LEU A 264 -5.21 -7.20 -7.84
N SER A 265 -6.48 -7.30 -7.49
CA SER A 265 -7.51 -6.30 -7.76
C SER A 265 -8.36 -5.98 -6.52
N LYS A 266 -9.13 -4.88 -6.57
CA LYS A 266 -10.12 -4.52 -5.53
C LYS A 266 -11.06 -5.69 -5.23
N ARG A 267 -11.60 -6.35 -6.27
CA ARG A 267 -12.53 -7.48 -6.11
C ARG A 267 -11.94 -8.64 -5.32
N ASP A 268 -10.62 -8.85 -5.43
CA ASP A 268 -9.95 -9.90 -4.66
C ASP A 268 -9.89 -9.54 -3.17
N GLY A 269 -9.59 -8.27 -2.85
CA GLY A 269 -9.63 -7.76 -1.49
C GLY A 269 -11.02 -7.84 -0.86
N ASP A 270 -12.04 -7.34 -1.56
CA ASP A 270 -13.45 -7.39 -1.10
C ASP A 270 -13.91 -8.84 -0.84
N LYS A 271 -13.56 -9.77 -1.73
CA LYS A 271 -13.93 -11.18 -1.59
C LYS A 271 -13.23 -11.89 -0.43
N MET A 272 -11.97 -11.53 -0.15
CA MET A 272 -11.13 -12.22 0.83
C MET A 272 -11.00 -11.46 2.15
N GLY A 273 -11.64 -10.28 2.28
CA GLY A 273 -11.71 -9.50 3.51
C GLY A 273 -10.41 -8.80 3.91
N PHE A 274 -9.66 -8.28 2.94
CA PHE A 274 -8.47 -7.45 3.22
C PHE A 274 -8.45 -6.19 2.34
N PRO A 275 -7.90 -5.07 2.83
CA PRO A 275 -7.82 -3.84 2.05
C PRO A 275 -6.77 -3.94 0.94
N VAL A 276 -7.02 -3.23 -0.16
CA VAL A 276 -6.06 -3.06 -1.26
C VAL A 276 -5.70 -1.59 -1.49
N PHE A 277 -6.15 -0.71 -0.61
CA PHE A 277 -5.92 0.73 -0.64
C PHE A 277 -5.28 1.20 0.67
N PRO A 278 -4.37 2.17 0.66
CA PRO A 278 -3.74 2.69 1.87
C PRO A 278 -4.74 3.35 2.82
N LEU A 279 -5.73 4.07 2.29
CA LEU A 279 -6.71 4.84 3.04
C LEU A 279 -8.13 4.47 2.65
N PHE A 280 -9.10 4.80 3.51
CA PHE A 280 -10.52 4.69 3.17
C PHE A 280 -10.86 5.61 1.99
N TRP A 281 -11.71 5.10 1.11
CA TRP A 281 -12.18 5.81 -0.07
C TRP A 281 -13.69 5.76 -0.20
N THR A 282 -14.29 6.90 -0.57
CA THR A 282 -15.67 6.96 -1.03
C THR A 282 -15.68 7.50 -2.46
N SER A 283 -16.21 6.72 -3.40
CA SER A 283 -16.34 7.14 -4.79
C SER A 283 -17.40 8.24 -4.94
N PRO A 284 -17.38 9.02 -6.03
CA PRO A 284 -18.46 9.99 -6.33
C PRO A 284 -19.85 9.34 -6.44
N THR A 285 -19.93 8.04 -6.70
CA THR A 285 -21.18 7.26 -6.76
C THR A 285 -21.59 6.67 -5.39
N GLY A 286 -20.84 6.92 -4.33
CA GLY A 286 -21.11 6.45 -2.97
C GLY A 286 -20.58 5.05 -2.65
N GLU A 287 -19.86 4.41 -3.55
CA GLU A 287 -19.17 3.16 -3.24
C GLU A 287 -18.01 3.40 -2.29
N THR A 288 -17.88 2.58 -1.27
CA THR A 288 -16.81 2.66 -0.29
C THR A 288 -15.77 1.57 -0.48
N ALA A 289 -14.55 1.82 -0.01
CA ALA A 289 -13.49 0.84 0.09
C ALA A 289 -12.69 1.09 1.37
N HIS A 290 -12.42 0.03 2.12
CA HIS A 290 -11.60 0.09 3.33
C HIS A 290 -10.13 0.33 2.98
N GLY A 291 -9.44 1.02 3.88
CA GLY A 291 -8.01 1.30 3.79
C GLY A 291 -7.23 0.66 4.93
N TYR A 292 -5.94 0.44 4.68
CA TYR A 292 -5.03 -0.11 5.71
C TYR A 292 -4.98 0.75 6.96
N ARG A 293 -5.00 2.09 6.82
CA ARG A 293 -5.01 3.03 7.95
C ARG A 293 -6.24 2.83 8.84
N GLU A 294 -7.42 2.76 8.25
CA GLU A 294 -8.69 2.64 8.98
C GLU A 294 -8.87 1.23 9.58
N ASP A 295 -8.24 0.22 8.97
CA ASP A 295 -8.19 -1.14 9.53
C ASP A 295 -7.14 -1.28 10.65
N GLY A 296 -6.45 -0.17 11.02
CA GLY A 296 -5.55 -0.10 12.17
C GLY A 296 -4.10 -0.50 11.91
N TYR A 297 -3.68 -0.59 10.64
CA TYR A 297 -2.29 -0.84 10.29
C TYR A 297 -1.41 0.40 10.53
N PHE A 298 -0.23 0.18 11.08
CA PHE A 298 0.79 1.21 11.19
C PHE A 298 1.40 1.51 9.82
N PRO A 299 1.68 2.79 9.49
CA PRO A 299 2.30 3.14 8.23
C PRO A 299 3.66 2.45 8.04
N GLU A 300 4.46 2.31 9.09
CA GLU A 300 5.75 1.63 9.06
C GLU A 300 5.61 0.13 8.70
N ALA A 301 4.61 -0.54 9.28
CA ALA A 301 4.31 -1.94 8.99
C ALA A 301 3.85 -2.13 7.54
N PHE A 302 2.98 -1.25 7.08
CA PHE A 302 2.46 -1.25 5.71
C PHE A 302 3.59 -1.03 4.69
N ILE A 303 4.46 -0.05 4.91
CA ILE A 303 5.61 0.25 4.04
C ILE A 303 6.62 -0.90 4.03
N ASN A 304 6.95 -1.47 5.19
CA ASN A 304 7.87 -2.60 5.27
C ASN A 304 7.31 -3.82 4.51
N MET A 305 6.04 -4.12 4.69
CA MET A 305 5.35 -5.17 3.92
C MET A 305 5.46 -4.92 2.41
N LEU A 306 5.16 -3.70 1.95
CA LEU A 306 5.22 -3.35 0.53
C LEU A 306 6.65 -3.42 -0.03
N ALA A 307 7.65 -3.01 0.75
CA ALA A 307 9.05 -3.09 0.33
C ALA A 307 9.48 -4.51 0.00
N LEU A 308 9.07 -5.49 0.81
CA LEU A 308 9.41 -6.90 0.60
C LEU A 308 8.51 -7.62 -0.42
N LEU A 309 7.49 -6.95 -0.97
CA LEU A 309 6.69 -7.49 -2.05
C LEU A 309 7.38 -7.34 -3.41
N GLY A 310 8.30 -8.25 -3.71
CA GLY A 310 9.04 -8.32 -4.95
C GLY A 310 10.47 -7.76 -4.88
N TRP A 311 10.94 -7.38 -3.70
CA TRP A 311 12.34 -7.06 -3.42
C TRP A 311 12.85 -7.90 -2.27
N ASN A 312 14.15 -8.24 -2.28
CA ASN A 312 14.80 -9.03 -1.23
C ASN A 312 16.09 -8.32 -0.79
N PRO A 313 16.27 -8.04 0.52
CA PRO A 313 17.47 -7.36 1.02
C PRO A 313 18.75 -8.22 0.91
N GLY A 314 18.62 -9.52 0.68
CA GLY A 314 19.72 -10.48 0.66
C GLY A 314 20.21 -10.90 2.05
N THR A 315 19.42 -10.61 3.07
CA THR A 315 19.60 -11.01 4.46
C THR A 315 18.33 -11.68 4.97
N GLU A 316 18.37 -12.22 6.18
CA GLU A 316 17.18 -12.80 6.85
C GLU A 316 16.34 -11.74 7.59
N GLN A 317 16.76 -10.46 7.56
CA GLN A 317 16.02 -9.37 8.20
C GLN A 317 14.70 -9.15 7.48
N GLU A 318 13.60 -9.08 8.25
CA GLU A 318 12.26 -8.81 7.75
C GLU A 318 11.69 -7.47 8.26
N ILE A 319 12.13 -6.98 9.40
CA ILE A 319 11.66 -5.73 10.00
C ILE A 319 12.67 -4.63 9.76
N PHE A 320 12.23 -3.55 9.12
CA PHE A 320 13.07 -2.44 8.67
C PHE A 320 12.43 -1.10 9.02
N SER A 321 13.19 -0.21 9.61
CA SER A 321 12.85 1.22 9.58
C SER A 321 12.94 1.76 8.14
N MET A 322 12.33 2.92 7.88
CA MET A 322 12.44 3.59 6.58
C MET A 322 13.91 3.83 6.19
N GLN A 323 14.76 4.22 7.16
CA GLN A 323 16.19 4.46 6.88
C GLN A 323 16.91 3.17 6.50
N GLU A 324 16.65 2.06 7.18
CA GLU A 324 17.25 0.76 6.83
C GLU A 324 16.78 0.28 5.45
N LEU A 325 15.51 0.53 5.09
CA LEU A 325 15.02 0.26 3.73
C LEU A 325 15.79 1.09 2.70
N ILE A 326 15.97 2.41 2.93
CA ILE A 326 16.74 3.29 2.05
C ILE A 326 18.18 2.76 1.89
N ASP A 327 18.83 2.42 2.99
CA ASP A 327 20.22 1.98 2.99
C ASP A 327 20.43 0.60 2.34
N SER A 328 19.41 -0.24 2.33
CA SER A 328 19.48 -1.61 1.80
C SER A 328 18.96 -1.73 0.37
N PHE A 329 18.09 -0.82 -0.09
CA PHE A 329 17.36 -0.96 -1.34
C PHE A 329 18.27 -0.91 -2.58
N SER A 330 18.08 -1.87 -3.49
CA SER A 330 18.69 -1.84 -4.83
C SER A 330 17.76 -2.46 -5.86
N LEU A 331 17.77 -1.95 -7.09
CA LEU A 331 16.99 -2.50 -8.21
C LEU A 331 17.45 -3.89 -8.63
N ASP A 332 18.73 -4.21 -8.46
CA ASP A 332 19.30 -5.53 -8.82
C ASP A 332 18.68 -6.69 -8.03
N ARG A 333 18.09 -6.38 -6.86
CA ARG A 333 17.43 -7.36 -5.99
C ARG A 333 15.92 -7.39 -6.13
N VAL A 334 15.37 -6.64 -7.08
CA VAL A 334 13.94 -6.73 -7.42
C VAL A 334 13.72 -7.99 -8.25
N SER A 335 12.74 -8.79 -7.84
CA SER A 335 12.39 -10.04 -8.52
C SER A 335 11.87 -9.77 -9.93
N LYS A 336 12.21 -10.65 -10.87
CA LYS A 336 11.60 -10.66 -12.21
C LYS A 336 10.18 -11.25 -12.20
N SER A 337 9.88 -12.10 -11.23
CA SER A 337 8.58 -12.77 -11.11
C SER A 337 7.60 -11.92 -10.31
N GLY A 338 6.30 -12.10 -10.60
CA GLY A 338 5.23 -11.44 -9.83
C GLY A 338 5.31 -11.80 -8.34
N ALA A 339 5.05 -10.81 -7.49
CA ALA A 339 5.07 -10.96 -6.04
C ALA A 339 3.67 -11.31 -5.54
N ARG A 340 3.53 -12.47 -4.88
CA ARG A 340 2.26 -12.92 -4.31
C ARG A 340 1.97 -12.20 -3.00
N PHE A 341 0.83 -11.50 -2.96
CA PHE A 341 0.33 -10.88 -1.74
C PHE A 341 -0.19 -11.95 -0.76
N GLN A 342 0.10 -11.78 0.52
CA GLN A 342 -0.32 -12.67 1.60
C GLN A 342 -0.94 -11.86 2.74
N PRO A 343 -2.28 -11.91 2.94
CA PRO A 343 -2.95 -11.14 3.99
C PRO A 343 -2.45 -11.44 5.40
N ASP A 344 -2.17 -12.72 5.70
CA ASP A 344 -1.65 -13.11 7.02
C ASP A 344 -0.27 -12.52 7.29
N LYS A 345 0.57 -12.39 6.25
CA LYS A 345 1.88 -11.76 6.38
C LYS A 345 1.75 -10.26 6.64
N ALA A 346 0.73 -9.59 6.07
CA ALA A 346 0.43 -8.18 6.37
C ALA A 346 0.07 -7.99 7.86
N ARG A 347 -0.79 -8.86 8.39
CA ARG A 347 -1.15 -8.86 9.83
C ARG A 347 0.08 -9.14 10.71
N TRP A 348 0.91 -10.08 10.29
CA TRP A 348 2.15 -10.41 11.00
C TRP A 348 3.09 -9.19 11.08
N PHE A 349 3.30 -8.45 9.98
CA PHE A 349 4.08 -7.22 10.01
C PHE A 349 3.51 -6.23 11.03
N ASN A 350 2.21 -6.01 11.03
CA ASN A 350 1.59 -5.07 11.96
C ASN A 350 1.81 -5.49 13.43
N ALA A 351 1.66 -6.78 13.73
CA ALA A 351 1.94 -7.33 15.06
C ALA A 351 3.41 -7.10 15.48
N GLN A 352 4.38 -7.30 14.57
CA GLN A 352 5.79 -7.06 14.89
C GLN A 352 6.04 -5.59 15.27
N TYR A 353 5.46 -4.65 14.56
CA TYR A 353 5.57 -3.22 14.89
C TYR A 353 4.84 -2.87 16.20
N MET A 354 3.69 -3.51 16.49
CA MET A 354 3.01 -3.39 17.77
C MET A 354 3.93 -3.82 18.94
N HIS A 355 4.59 -4.96 18.80
CA HIS A 355 5.47 -5.53 19.83
C HIS A 355 6.70 -4.64 20.11
N HIS A 356 7.19 -3.90 19.12
CA HIS A 356 8.34 -3.00 19.28
C HIS A 356 7.99 -1.63 19.89
N LYS A 357 6.71 -1.27 19.96
CA LYS A 357 6.32 0.03 20.53
C LYS A 357 6.61 0.10 22.03
N THR A 358 7.08 1.26 22.45
CA THR A 358 7.26 1.61 23.86
C THR A 358 5.92 1.83 24.55
N ASP A 359 5.91 1.75 25.89
CA ASP A 359 4.68 2.02 26.65
C ASP A 359 4.14 3.45 26.42
N ALA A 360 5.02 4.42 26.19
CA ALA A 360 4.60 5.80 25.87
C ALA A 360 3.91 5.91 24.51
N GLU A 361 4.43 5.23 23.48
CA GLU A 361 3.79 5.17 22.16
C GLU A 361 2.46 4.41 22.21
N LEU A 362 2.43 3.31 22.97
CA LEU A 362 1.20 2.54 23.19
C LEU A 362 0.15 3.35 23.94
N ALA A 363 0.55 4.15 24.93
CA ALA A 363 -0.36 5.05 25.65
C ALA A 363 -1.05 6.01 24.70
N ALA A 364 -0.29 6.69 23.83
CA ALA A 364 -0.85 7.63 22.86
C ALA A 364 -1.85 6.97 21.90
N LEU A 365 -1.58 5.74 21.48
CA LEU A 365 -2.45 4.96 20.59
C LEU A 365 -3.69 4.40 21.32
N TYR A 366 -3.56 4.04 22.59
CA TYR A 366 -4.61 3.37 23.34
C TYR A 366 -5.56 4.34 24.04
N GLN A 367 -5.14 5.54 24.40
CA GLN A 367 -5.98 6.56 25.04
C GLN A 367 -7.30 6.85 24.31
N PRO A 368 -7.34 7.01 22.96
CA PRO A 368 -8.61 7.18 22.25
C PRO A 368 -9.57 6.01 22.43
N VAL A 369 -9.04 4.78 22.45
CA VAL A 369 -9.83 3.55 22.64
C VAL A 369 -10.40 3.52 24.06
N LEU A 370 -9.58 3.78 25.09
CA LEU A 370 -10.03 3.84 26.48
C LEU A 370 -11.14 4.88 26.67
N ARG A 371 -10.98 6.09 26.12
CA ARG A 371 -12.00 7.14 26.19
C ARG A 371 -13.32 6.74 25.52
N SER A 372 -13.27 5.99 24.42
CA SER A 372 -14.47 5.49 23.75
C SER A 372 -15.27 4.49 24.63
N HIS A 373 -14.59 3.85 25.59
CA HIS A 373 -15.19 2.99 26.62
C HIS A 373 -15.46 3.70 27.95
N GLY A 374 -15.29 5.03 28.01
CA GLY A 374 -15.54 5.82 29.22
C GLY A 374 -14.46 5.68 30.30
N ILE A 375 -13.27 5.19 29.94
CA ILE A 375 -12.13 5.01 30.84
C ILE A 375 -11.20 6.23 30.73
N GLU A 376 -11.00 6.91 31.85
CA GLU A 376 -10.07 8.04 31.98
C GLU A 376 -8.93 7.65 32.93
N VAL A 377 -7.74 7.48 32.38
CA VAL A 377 -6.52 7.11 33.13
C VAL A 377 -5.31 7.89 32.59
N SER A 378 -4.25 7.96 33.40
CA SER A 378 -2.99 8.56 32.95
C SER A 378 -2.33 7.76 31.83
N ASP A 379 -1.46 8.41 31.05
CA ASP A 379 -0.68 7.76 29.98
C ASP A 379 0.18 6.63 30.54
N ALA A 380 0.74 6.79 31.74
CA ALA A 380 1.53 5.73 32.40
C ALA A 380 0.69 4.47 32.65
N VAL A 381 -0.56 4.60 33.07
CA VAL A 381 -1.48 3.48 33.30
C VAL A 381 -1.91 2.85 31.97
N ALA A 382 -2.30 3.66 31.00
CA ALA A 382 -2.68 3.19 29.66
C ALA A 382 -1.53 2.43 28.97
N GLY A 383 -0.33 3.02 29.00
CA GLY A 383 0.87 2.40 28.43
C GLY A 383 1.25 1.08 29.10
N LYS A 384 1.22 1.04 30.44
CA LYS A 384 1.50 -0.18 31.20
C LYS A 384 0.50 -1.29 30.88
N ALA A 385 -0.79 -0.99 30.81
CA ALA A 385 -1.83 -1.97 30.46
C ALA A 385 -1.59 -2.55 29.05
N ALA A 386 -1.38 -1.68 28.07
CA ALA A 386 -1.11 -2.07 26.70
C ALA A 386 0.22 -2.85 26.59
N GLY A 387 1.28 -2.40 27.28
CA GLY A 387 2.61 -3.03 27.30
C GLY A 387 2.58 -4.47 27.80
N ILE A 388 1.80 -4.77 28.84
CA ILE A 388 1.65 -6.14 29.37
C ILE A 388 1.05 -7.08 28.30
N MET A 389 0.19 -6.57 27.41
CA MET A 389 -0.58 -7.40 26.49
C MET A 389 -0.18 -7.24 25.02
N LYS A 390 0.74 -6.32 24.67
CA LYS A 390 1.12 -6.00 23.28
C LYS A 390 1.55 -7.20 22.45
N GLU A 391 2.21 -8.20 23.07
CA GLU A 391 2.64 -9.44 22.39
C GLU A 391 1.47 -10.29 21.84
N ARG A 392 0.24 -9.99 22.28
CA ARG A 392 -0.98 -10.68 21.84
C ARG A 392 -1.86 -9.82 20.93
N ALA A 393 -1.49 -8.56 20.76
CA ALA A 393 -2.22 -7.61 19.94
C ALA A 393 -1.63 -7.56 18.53
N THR A 394 -2.49 -7.51 17.54
CA THR A 394 -2.13 -7.21 16.15
C THR A 394 -2.45 -5.75 15.82
N PHE A 395 -3.58 -5.25 16.33
CA PHE A 395 -4.06 -3.90 16.12
C PHE A 395 -4.29 -3.18 17.45
N THR A 396 -4.28 -1.86 17.42
CA THR A 396 -4.58 -1.05 18.61
C THR A 396 -5.96 -1.33 19.17
N THR A 397 -6.93 -1.66 18.30
CA THR A 397 -8.30 -2.03 18.70
C THR A 397 -8.36 -3.33 19.49
N ASP A 398 -7.43 -4.25 19.30
CA ASP A 398 -7.38 -5.51 20.05
C ASP A 398 -7.08 -5.27 21.54
N LEU A 399 -6.44 -4.14 21.85
CA LEU A 399 -6.00 -3.82 23.21
C LEU A 399 -7.16 -3.77 24.21
N TRP A 400 -8.35 -3.30 23.83
CA TRP A 400 -9.49 -3.27 24.74
C TRP A 400 -9.91 -4.67 25.17
N ASP A 401 -10.11 -5.57 24.24
CA ASP A 401 -10.50 -6.95 24.54
C ASP A 401 -9.43 -7.72 25.34
N LEU A 402 -8.17 -7.31 25.17
CA LEU A 402 -7.03 -7.93 25.87
C LEU A 402 -6.78 -7.34 27.25
N THR A 403 -7.25 -6.13 27.57
CA THR A 403 -6.87 -5.39 28.78
C THR A 403 -8.04 -4.81 29.57
N SER A 404 -9.30 -4.92 29.09
CA SER A 404 -10.49 -4.37 29.75
C SER A 404 -10.61 -4.76 31.22
N PHE A 405 -10.20 -5.99 31.57
CA PHE A 405 -10.18 -6.48 32.93
C PHE A 405 -9.22 -5.71 33.87
N PHE A 406 -8.27 -4.95 33.37
CA PHE A 406 -7.46 -4.05 34.20
C PHE A 406 -8.27 -2.85 34.73
N PHE A 407 -9.26 -2.41 33.97
CA PHE A 407 -10.06 -1.23 34.25
C PHE A 407 -11.44 -1.53 34.82
N GLU A 408 -12.00 -2.66 34.44
CA GLU A 408 -13.34 -3.11 34.87
C GLU A 408 -13.28 -4.51 35.48
N ALA A 409 -14.00 -4.71 36.58
CA ALA A 409 -14.18 -6.04 37.13
C ALA A 409 -15.07 -6.89 36.19
N PRO A 410 -14.87 -8.20 36.13
CA PRO A 410 -15.71 -9.06 35.31
C PRO A 410 -17.18 -9.01 35.81
N ARG A 411 -18.09 -8.71 34.87
CA ARG A 411 -19.55 -8.76 35.11
C ARG A 411 -20.12 -10.14 34.83
N GLU A 412 -19.47 -10.86 33.94
CA GLU A 412 -19.81 -12.21 33.55
C GLU A 412 -18.58 -13.11 33.62
N TYR A 413 -18.81 -14.39 33.77
CA TYR A 413 -17.74 -15.39 33.87
C TYR A 413 -17.90 -16.41 32.75
N GLU A 414 -16.82 -16.71 32.05
CA GLU A 414 -16.79 -17.70 30.96
C GLU A 414 -17.25 -19.08 31.45
N GLU A 415 -18.34 -19.57 30.95
CA GLU A 415 -19.00 -20.79 31.40
C GLU A 415 -18.05 -21.99 31.43
N LYS A 416 -17.21 -22.14 30.42
CA LYS A 416 -16.21 -23.20 30.35
C LYS A 416 -15.21 -23.13 31.51
N GLN A 417 -14.80 -21.93 31.92
CA GLN A 417 -13.87 -21.75 33.06
C GLN A 417 -14.57 -21.99 34.38
N VAL A 418 -15.83 -21.56 34.50
CA VAL A 418 -16.66 -21.87 35.70
C VAL A 418 -16.79 -23.37 35.89
N ARG A 419 -17.21 -24.10 34.86
CA ARG A 419 -17.33 -25.55 34.93
C ARG A 419 -16.04 -26.27 35.25
N LYS A 420 -14.90 -25.74 34.83
CA LYS A 420 -13.57 -26.33 35.02
C LYS A 420 -12.95 -26.00 36.37
N TYR A 421 -13.05 -24.76 36.81
CA TYR A 421 -12.30 -24.25 37.97
C TYR A 421 -13.15 -23.77 39.13
N TRP A 422 -14.49 -23.63 39.01
CA TRP A 422 -15.34 -23.19 40.09
C TRP A 422 -16.17 -24.36 40.64
N LYS A 423 -15.46 -25.37 41.16
CA LYS A 423 -16.05 -26.62 41.73
C LYS A 423 -15.15 -27.24 42.77
N GLY A 424 -15.68 -28.26 43.48
CA GLY A 424 -14.96 -29.01 44.48
C GLY A 424 -14.42 -28.09 45.58
N GLN A 425 -13.16 -28.23 45.90
CA GLN A 425 -12.48 -27.44 46.97
C GLN A 425 -11.99 -26.06 46.51
N ASN A 426 -12.08 -25.68 45.20
CA ASN A 426 -11.54 -24.45 44.70
C ASN A 426 -12.16 -23.17 45.33
N PRO A 427 -13.44 -23.10 45.67
CA PRO A 427 -13.98 -21.98 46.43
C PRO A 427 -13.37 -21.81 47.82
N ALA A 428 -13.05 -22.90 48.49
CA ALA A 428 -12.37 -22.88 49.80
C ALA A 428 -10.90 -22.42 49.66
N ILE A 429 -10.19 -22.96 48.66
CA ILE A 429 -8.82 -22.53 48.32
C ILE A 429 -8.78 -21.03 48.00
N LEU A 430 -9.72 -20.52 47.23
CA LEU A 430 -9.77 -19.09 46.89
C LEU A 430 -10.02 -18.21 48.14
N ARG A 431 -10.82 -18.68 49.10
CA ARG A 431 -11.02 -17.98 50.38
C ARG A 431 -9.76 -17.94 51.22
N GLU A 432 -9.01 -19.06 51.32
CA GLU A 432 -7.73 -19.06 51.99
C GLU A 432 -6.71 -18.14 51.29
N LEU A 433 -6.63 -18.16 49.94
CA LEU A 433 -5.77 -17.27 49.18
C LEU A 433 -6.12 -15.80 49.41
N ARG A 434 -7.39 -15.48 49.47
CA ARG A 434 -7.90 -14.12 49.77
C ARG A 434 -7.35 -13.62 51.11
N ASP A 435 -7.31 -14.46 52.13
CA ASP A 435 -6.81 -14.10 53.46
C ASP A 435 -5.27 -13.95 53.45
N VAL A 436 -4.57 -14.79 52.70
CA VAL A 436 -3.13 -14.61 52.46
C VAL A 436 -2.83 -13.27 51.81
N LEU A 437 -3.52 -12.97 50.71
CA LEU A 437 -3.36 -11.69 49.99
C LEU A 437 -3.70 -10.47 50.86
N ALA A 438 -4.72 -10.58 51.72
CA ALA A 438 -5.11 -9.52 52.65
C ALA A 438 -3.98 -9.22 53.66
N GLY A 439 -3.18 -10.21 54.05
CA GLY A 439 -2.04 -10.09 54.97
C GLY A 439 -0.75 -9.51 54.35
N ILE A 440 -0.70 -9.29 53.03
CA ILE A 440 0.48 -8.75 52.34
C ILE A 440 0.50 -7.23 52.43
N ASP A 441 1.51 -6.63 53.06
CA ASP A 441 1.67 -5.16 53.14
C ASP A 441 2.29 -4.60 51.85
N ASP A 442 3.44 -5.18 51.39
CA ASP A 442 4.04 -4.85 50.11
C ASP A 442 3.43 -5.70 49.00
N PHE A 443 2.44 -5.12 48.26
CA PHE A 443 1.70 -5.81 47.22
C PHE A 443 2.37 -5.67 45.82
N SER A 444 3.70 -5.51 45.82
CA SER A 444 4.50 -5.59 44.59
C SER A 444 4.39 -6.98 43.96
N LEU A 445 4.63 -7.06 42.63
CA LEU A 445 4.56 -8.32 41.87
C LEU A 445 5.44 -9.38 42.49
N GLU A 446 6.75 -9.08 42.69
CA GLU A 446 7.76 -9.99 43.16
C GLU A 446 7.46 -10.51 44.58
N ASN A 447 7.06 -9.62 45.49
CA ASN A 447 6.75 -10.01 46.86
C ASN A 447 5.44 -10.79 46.94
N THR A 448 4.41 -10.42 46.20
CA THR A 448 3.14 -11.15 46.18
C THR A 448 3.33 -12.55 45.57
N GLU A 449 4.11 -12.69 44.50
CA GLU A 449 4.47 -13.97 43.88
C GLU A 449 5.18 -14.86 44.89
N ARG A 450 6.22 -14.34 45.54
CA ARG A 450 7.03 -15.08 46.53
C ARG A 450 6.16 -15.62 47.67
N ILE A 451 5.28 -14.79 48.23
CA ILE A 451 4.43 -15.18 49.38
C ILE A 451 3.38 -16.21 48.96
N VAL A 452 2.73 -16.01 47.85
CA VAL A 452 1.70 -16.93 47.35
C VAL A 452 2.29 -18.27 46.92
N HIS A 453 3.46 -18.28 46.30
CA HIS A 453 4.19 -19.55 45.98
C HIS A 453 4.53 -20.33 47.24
N ALA A 454 5.11 -19.67 48.26
CA ALA A 454 5.42 -20.33 49.54
C ALA A 454 4.18 -20.94 50.19
N TRP A 455 3.04 -20.20 50.17
CA TRP A 455 1.77 -20.69 50.71
C TRP A 455 1.23 -21.89 49.90
N ILE A 456 1.32 -21.87 48.56
CA ILE A 456 0.88 -22.98 47.69
C ILE A 456 1.68 -24.25 48.00
N GLU A 457 3.01 -24.12 48.16
CA GLU A 457 3.90 -25.23 48.50
C GLU A 457 3.60 -25.79 49.89
N GLU A 458 3.44 -24.92 50.89
CA GLU A 458 3.10 -25.33 52.28
C GLU A 458 1.78 -26.12 52.34
N LYS A 459 0.76 -25.69 51.58
CA LYS A 459 -0.55 -26.35 51.53
C LYS A 459 -0.61 -27.56 50.62
N GLY A 460 0.36 -27.75 49.75
CA GLY A 460 0.37 -28.81 48.75
C GLY A 460 -0.68 -28.66 47.64
N TYR A 461 -1.08 -27.41 47.37
CA TYR A 461 -2.04 -27.13 46.28
C TYR A 461 -1.37 -27.15 44.91
N GLY A 462 -2.13 -27.47 43.88
CA GLY A 462 -1.64 -27.36 42.51
C GLY A 462 -1.56 -25.90 42.05
N MET A 463 -0.37 -25.45 41.60
CA MET A 463 -0.15 -24.08 41.12
C MET A 463 -1.20 -23.68 40.07
N GLY A 464 -1.41 -24.52 39.05
CA GLY A 464 -2.40 -24.26 38.00
C GLY A 464 -3.85 -24.19 38.51
N GLN A 465 -4.17 -24.96 39.56
CA GLN A 465 -5.48 -24.93 40.20
C GLN A 465 -5.71 -23.58 40.88
N VAL A 466 -4.77 -23.12 41.70
CA VAL A 466 -4.88 -21.84 42.42
C VAL A 466 -4.92 -20.68 41.45
N MET A 467 -3.98 -20.62 40.49
CA MET A 467 -3.87 -19.49 39.55
C MET A 467 -5.05 -19.40 38.61
N ASN A 468 -5.61 -20.51 38.12
CA ASN A 468 -6.80 -20.44 37.24
C ASN A 468 -8.07 -20.10 38.04
N THR A 469 -8.16 -20.48 39.30
CA THR A 469 -9.28 -20.04 40.15
C THR A 469 -9.20 -18.55 40.45
N LEU A 470 -7.99 -18.04 40.74
CA LEU A 470 -7.75 -16.60 40.87
C LEU A 470 -8.05 -15.85 39.60
N ARG A 471 -7.63 -16.37 38.44
CA ARG A 471 -7.92 -15.79 37.13
C ARG A 471 -9.44 -15.67 36.85
N LEU A 472 -10.20 -16.69 37.23
CA LEU A 472 -11.65 -16.61 37.11
C LEU A 472 -12.22 -15.43 37.93
N ALA A 473 -11.72 -15.21 39.15
CA ALA A 473 -12.16 -14.12 40.00
C ALA A 473 -11.77 -12.73 39.43
N LEU A 474 -10.54 -12.58 38.93
CA LEU A 474 -10.01 -11.27 38.54
C LEU A 474 -10.34 -10.89 37.09
N VAL A 475 -10.41 -11.86 36.21
CA VAL A 475 -10.55 -11.65 34.74
C VAL A 475 -11.88 -12.16 34.22
N GLY A 476 -12.48 -13.17 34.82
CA GLY A 476 -13.72 -13.79 34.35
C GLY A 476 -13.54 -14.76 33.18
N ALA A 477 -12.36 -14.84 32.59
CA ALA A 477 -12.08 -15.63 31.38
C ALA A 477 -10.79 -16.44 31.50
N GLY A 478 -10.58 -17.39 30.60
CA GLY A 478 -9.39 -18.25 30.56
C GLY A 478 -8.14 -17.62 29.92
N LYS A 479 -8.24 -16.40 29.44
CA LYS A 479 -7.15 -15.67 28.76
C LYS A 479 -6.65 -14.51 29.64
N GLY A 480 -5.42 -14.07 29.42
CA GLY A 480 -4.84 -12.92 30.14
C GLY A 480 -3.36 -13.14 30.47
N PRO A 481 -2.69 -12.14 31.05
CA PRO A 481 -1.30 -12.20 31.48
C PRO A 481 -1.12 -13.05 32.73
N GLY A 482 0.07 -13.03 33.33
CA GLY A 482 0.34 -13.61 34.63
C GLY A 482 -0.61 -13.04 35.70
N MET A 483 -1.00 -13.86 36.69
CA MET A 483 -1.90 -13.37 37.72
C MET A 483 -1.26 -12.30 38.58
N TYR A 484 0.05 -12.36 38.79
CA TYR A 484 0.79 -11.36 39.54
C TYR A 484 0.88 -10.01 38.77
N ASP A 485 0.93 -10.04 37.46
CA ASP A 485 0.78 -8.81 36.63
C ASP A 485 -0.57 -8.17 36.87
N VAL A 486 -1.65 -8.97 36.89
CA VAL A 486 -3.01 -8.49 37.12
C VAL A 486 -3.15 -7.92 38.53
N THR A 487 -2.73 -8.66 39.58
CA THR A 487 -2.86 -8.21 40.96
C THR A 487 -2.04 -6.95 41.24
N SER A 488 -0.81 -6.89 40.71
CA SER A 488 0.04 -5.68 40.82
C SER A 488 -0.54 -4.47 40.10
N PHE A 489 -1.24 -4.68 38.99
CA PHE A 489 -1.86 -3.60 38.23
C PHE A 489 -3.09 -3.03 38.92
N ILE A 490 -4.04 -3.89 39.30
CA ILE A 490 -5.32 -3.46 39.89
C ILE A 490 -5.18 -3.11 41.38
N GLY A 491 -4.12 -3.55 42.03
CA GLY A 491 -3.85 -3.31 43.43
C GLY A 491 -4.58 -4.25 44.40
N LYS A 492 -4.19 -4.18 45.67
CA LYS A 492 -4.67 -5.08 46.74
C LYS A 492 -6.18 -4.98 46.98
N GLU A 493 -6.70 -3.76 47.12
CA GLU A 493 -8.12 -3.53 47.44
C GLU A 493 -9.03 -4.09 46.34
N GLU A 494 -8.75 -3.78 45.09
CA GLU A 494 -9.54 -4.26 43.95
C GLU A 494 -9.41 -5.77 43.76
N THR A 495 -8.22 -6.34 43.98
CA THR A 495 -8.00 -7.79 43.98
C THR A 495 -8.92 -8.49 44.98
N LEU A 496 -8.89 -8.05 46.24
CA LEU A 496 -9.76 -8.61 47.28
C LEU A 496 -11.24 -8.44 46.98
N ARG A 497 -11.65 -7.26 46.50
CA ARG A 497 -13.03 -6.98 46.12
C ARG A 497 -13.54 -7.94 45.03
N ARG A 498 -12.74 -8.22 44.01
CA ARG A 498 -13.12 -9.15 42.93
C ARG A 498 -13.21 -10.59 43.41
N ILE A 499 -12.30 -11.01 44.28
CA ILE A 499 -12.34 -12.35 44.92
C ILE A 499 -13.64 -12.47 45.75
N ASP A 500 -13.94 -11.49 46.59
CA ASP A 500 -15.13 -11.47 47.43
C ASP A 500 -16.41 -11.48 46.60
N ASN A 501 -16.42 -10.76 45.46
CA ASN A 501 -17.54 -10.75 44.51
C ASN A 501 -17.81 -12.13 43.92
N LEU A 502 -16.77 -12.86 43.46
CA LEU A 502 -16.92 -14.22 42.94
C LEU A 502 -17.45 -15.18 44.04
N LEU A 503 -16.84 -15.12 45.23
CA LEU A 503 -17.22 -15.96 46.36
C LEU A 503 -18.68 -15.80 46.81
N THR A 504 -19.19 -14.55 46.68
CA THR A 504 -20.54 -14.18 47.12
C THR A 504 -21.61 -14.48 46.06
N ASN A 505 -21.31 -14.15 44.79
CA ASN A 505 -22.35 -14.08 43.76
C ASN A 505 -22.37 -15.28 42.79
N LEU A 506 -21.29 -16.08 42.71
CA LEU A 506 -21.27 -17.22 41.81
C LEU A 506 -21.34 -18.53 42.59
N LYS A 507 -22.44 -19.29 42.36
CA LYS A 507 -22.55 -20.64 42.92
C LYS A 507 -21.58 -21.60 42.23
N PRO A 508 -20.87 -22.46 43.00
CA PRO A 508 -20.03 -23.48 42.44
C PRO A 508 -20.80 -24.41 41.49
N ALA A 509 -20.12 -24.85 40.42
CA ALA A 509 -20.72 -25.84 39.52
C ALA A 509 -20.96 -27.15 40.27
N ILE A 510 -22.11 -27.73 40.06
CA ILE A 510 -22.46 -29.09 40.61
C ILE A 510 -21.62 -30.08 39.80
N GLU A 511 -20.99 -31.03 40.50
CA GLU A 511 -20.19 -32.11 39.89
C GLU A 511 -20.97 -33.00 38.93
#